data_02eb8f4c50ffd8038a49a715ae99ced7
#
_entry.id   02eb8f4c50ffd8038a49a715ae99ced7
#
_cell.length_a   1.000
_cell.length_b   1.000
_cell.length_c   1.000
_cell.angle_alpha   90.00
_cell.angle_beta   90.00
_cell.angle_gamma   90.00
#
_symmetry.space_group_name_H-M   'P 1'
#
loop_
_entity.id
_entity.type
_entity.pdbx_description
1 polymer ?
#
loop_
_entity_poly.entity_id
_entity_poly.type
_entity_poly.pdbx_seq_one_letter_code
_entity_poly.pdbx_strand_id
1 'polypeptide(L)'
;MSPSILFLAHVSEAGNTLPKISYEVLGAALKLTKQLGARLTIGLIGSDVADAAETVAAAGADRILAVAAPDFATARYASDAAAAEALCRAARAELILAPATSRFMRVLPGVAHRLNGCVDTHVTSLEAVNGELCAARWYYRQRIEGVIRRDARPWIVLLESGCEAAWSESALTDTARSDTASARASGAAKVEEIPVTLPQAATRTVVSGIRAPKSDAQTIRPDANLLFVAGAGWTKKQADGKPHVDQAETLILDFLRASGASLGGSKSLVDQTGESQAVLGFMTHLNQVGQTGSTPRHPKGLSTCCHGEEPHVVGWRFINERRAVNLDPNCGWARGKADVLYVADAFEVMAKLNALLVQRGRTSPEAALQGT
;
A
#
# COMPACT_ATOMS: atom_id res chain seq x y z
N MET A 1 -28.97 -17.40 -6.13
CA MET A 1 -28.92 -16.03 -5.52
C MET A 1 -27.62 -15.39 -6.00
N SER A 2 -27.61 -14.10 -6.30
CA SER A 2 -26.37 -13.40 -6.64
C SER A 2 -25.43 -13.44 -5.46
N PRO A 3 -24.11 -13.66 -5.66
CA PRO A 3 -23.13 -13.63 -4.59
C PRO A 3 -23.15 -12.28 -3.85
N SER A 4 -22.74 -12.26 -2.59
CA SER A 4 -22.68 -11.05 -1.79
C SER A 4 -21.27 -10.77 -1.32
N ILE A 5 -20.79 -9.55 -1.58
CA ILE A 5 -19.46 -9.06 -1.23
C ILE A 5 -19.58 -7.99 -0.15
N LEU A 6 -18.79 -8.12 0.91
CA LEU A 6 -18.56 -7.07 1.90
C LEU A 6 -17.15 -6.51 1.71
N PHE A 7 -17.04 -5.24 1.35
CA PHE A 7 -15.81 -4.48 1.53
C PHE A 7 -15.77 -3.96 2.97
N LEU A 8 -14.80 -4.41 3.74
CA LEU A 8 -14.63 -4.06 5.15
C LEU A 8 -13.42 -3.16 5.33
N ALA A 9 -13.61 -1.99 5.92
CA ALA A 9 -12.54 -1.02 6.17
C ALA A 9 -12.63 -0.40 7.56
N HIS A 10 -11.50 0.08 8.06
CA HIS A 10 -11.45 0.92 9.26
C HIS A 10 -10.93 2.31 8.90
N VAL A 11 -11.41 3.33 9.58
CA VAL A 11 -10.86 4.69 9.43
C VAL A 11 -9.46 4.77 10.03
N SER A 12 -8.70 5.73 9.56
CA SER A 12 -7.36 6.04 10.07
C SER A 12 -7.44 6.51 11.52
N GLU A 13 -6.48 6.12 12.37
CA GLU A 13 -6.38 6.58 13.75
C GLU A 13 -6.03 8.08 13.84
N ALA A 14 -5.48 8.66 12.78
CA ALA A 14 -5.09 10.07 12.69
C ALA A 14 -6.19 10.99 12.12
N GLY A 15 -7.32 10.44 11.69
CA GLY A 15 -8.42 11.20 11.07
C GLY A 15 -9.55 10.30 10.64
N ASN A 16 -10.64 10.90 10.13
CA ASN A 16 -11.86 10.19 9.74
C ASN A 16 -11.82 9.64 8.31
N THR A 17 -10.65 9.58 7.69
CA THR A 17 -10.46 9.10 6.32
C THR A 17 -10.02 7.64 6.27
N LEU A 18 -10.21 7.00 5.14
CA LEU A 18 -9.72 5.63 4.92
C LEU A 18 -8.23 5.62 4.58
N PRO A 19 -7.47 4.61 5.06
CA PRO A 19 -6.11 4.35 4.58
C PRO A 19 -6.10 4.14 3.06
N LYS A 20 -5.04 4.54 2.36
CA LYS A 20 -4.89 4.42 0.90
C LYS A 20 -5.19 2.99 0.39
N ILE A 21 -4.67 1.97 1.06
CA ILE A 21 -4.91 0.56 0.71
C ILE A 21 -6.40 0.21 0.70
N SER A 22 -7.24 0.88 1.49
CA SER A 22 -8.69 0.63 1.49
C SER A 22 -9.33 0.98 0.16
N TYR A 23 -8.84 2.00 -0.53
CA TYR A 23 -9.33 2.36 -1.87
C TYR A 23 -8.90 1.35 -2.93
N GLU A 24 -7.74 0.71 -2.78
CA GLU A 24 -7.31 -0.39 -3.65
C GLU A 24 -8.23 -1.61 -3.47
N VAL A 25 -8.57 -1.95 -2.23
CA VAL A 25 -9.51 -3.05 -1.92
C VAL A 25 -10.93 -2.73 -2.38
N LEU A 26 -11.37 -1.48 -2.28
CA LEU A 26 -12.66 -1.06 -2.84
C LEU A 26 -12.67 -1.20 -4.37
N GLY A 27 -11.58 -0.84 -5.04
CA GLY A 27 -11.40 -1.07 -6.49
C GLY A 27 -11.53 -2.55 -6.85
N ALA A 28 -10.86 -3.43 -6.12
CA ALA A 28 -10.97 -4.88 -6.27
C ALA A 28 -12.40 -5.38 -6.03
N ALA A 29 -13.08 -4.88 -5.00
CA ALA A 29 -14.45 -5.24 -4.68
C ALA A 29 -15.42 -4.87 -5.80
N LEU A 30 -15.29 -3.67 -6.36
CA LEU A 30 -16.10 -3.21 -7.49
C LEU A 30 -15.86 -4.02 -8.76
N LYS A 31 -14.59 -4.33 -9.05
CA LYS A 31 -14.21 -5.21 -10.16
C LYS A 31 -14.88 -6.58 -10.06
N LEU A 32 -14.79 -7.21 -8.88
CA LEU A 32 -15.40 -8.52 -8.64
C LEU A 32 -16.92 -8.47 -8.63
N THR A 33 -17.52 -7.42 -8.06
CA THR A 33 -18.97 -7.20 -8.11
C THR A 33 -19.48 -7.21 -9.54
N LYS A 34 -18.78 -6.52 -10.44
CA LYS A 34 -19.11 -6.50 -11.86
C LYS A 34 -18.91 -7.86 -12.54
N GLN A 35 -17.80 -8.55 -12.25
CA GLN A 35 -17.45 -9.84 -12.86
C GLN A 35 -18.41 -10.97 -12.43
N LEU A 36 -18.84 -10.96 -11.17
CA LEU A 36 -19.67 -12.02 -10.58
C LEU A 36 -21.17 -11.69 -10.58
N GLY A 37 -21.57 -10.50 -11.01
CA GLY A 37 -22.95 -10.02 -10.84
C GLY A 37 -23.37 -9.99 -9.38
N ALA A 38 -22.43 -9.69 -8.48
CA ALA A 38 -22.61 -9.71 -7.03
C ALA A 38 -23.26 -8.42 -6.51
N ARG A 39 -23.79 -8.45 -5.28
CA ARG A 39 -24.18 -7.26 -4.52
C ARG A 39 -23.02 -6.81 -3.64
N LEU A 40 -22.81 -5.49 -3.56
CA LEU A 40 -21.75 -4.89 -2.75
C LEU A 40 -22.32 -4.22 -1.50
N THR A 41 -21.80 -4.59 -0.35
CA THR A 41 -22.00 -3.87 0.91
C THR A 41 -20.66 -3.29 1.36
N ILE A 42 -20.65 -2.04 1.83
CA ILE A 42 -19.49 -1.41 2.46
C ILE A 42 -19.68 -1.46 3.98
N GLY A 43 -18.67 -1.90 4.72
CA GLY A 43 -18.64 -1.94 6.18
C GLY A 43 -17.53 -1.07 6.74
N LEU A 44 -17.87 -0.08 7.56
CA LEU A 44 -16.91 0.89 8.11
C LEU A 44 -16.80 0.75 9.62
N ILE A 45 -15.56 0.83 10.14
CA ILE A 45 -15.27 0.78 11.59
C ILE A 45 -14.46 2.01 11.98
N GLY A 46 -14.89 2.74 13.02
CA GLY A 46 -14.14 3.89 13.53
C GLY A 46 -14.77 4.54 14.73
N SER A 47 -14.18 5.61 15.23
CA SER A 47 -14.84 6.48 16.23
C SER A 47 -15.93 7.34 15.59
N ASP A 48 -15.64 7.82 14.39
CA ASP A 48 -16.50 8.52 13.47
C ASP A 48 -16.18 8.02 12.06
N VAL A 49 -17.20 7.81 11.26
CA VAL A 49 -17.06 7.27 9.90
C VAL A 49 -17.76 8.14 8.86
N ALA A 50 -18.29 9.32 9.24
CA ALA A 50 -19.11 10.16 8.38
C ALA A 50 -18.34 10.56 7.10
N ASP A 51 -17.15 11.13 7.23
CA ASP A 51 -16.33 11.58 6.10
C ASP A 51 -15.91 10.41 5.18
N ALA A 52 -15.59 9.26 5.81
CA ALA A 52 -15.26 8.06 5.07
C ALA A 52 -16.47 7.51 4.29
N ALA A 53 -17.66 7.51 4.92
CA ALA A 53 -18.90 7.07 4.28
C ALA A 53 -19.30 7.98 3.12
N GLU A 54 -19.17 9.31 3.29
CA GLU A 54 -19.41 10.27 2.23
C GLU A 54 -18.48 10.04 1.04
N THR A 55 -17.18 9.86 1.32
CA THR A 55 -16.18 9.60 0.28
C THR A 55 -16.52 8.36 -0.55
N VAL A 56 -16.91 7.24 0.10
CA VAL A 56 -17.17 5.98 -0.61
C VAL A 56 -18.61 5.84 -1.12
N ALA A 57 -19.49 6.80 -0.83
CA ALA A 57 -20.88 6.78 -1.30
C ALA A 57 -20.99 6.72 -2.82
N ALA A 58 -20.11 7.45 -3.51
CA ALA A 58 -20.06 7.47 -4.97
C ALA A 58 -19.66 6.12 -5.60
N ALA A 59 -19.14 5.17 -4.83
CA ALA A 59 -18.79 3.83 -5.32
C ALA A 59 -20.03 3.00 -5.73
N GLY A 60 -21.23 3.41 -5.32
CA GLY A 60 -22.49 2.78 -5.75
C GLY A 60 -22.75 1.42 -5.13
N ALA A 61 -22.35 1.22 -3.87
CA ALA A 61 -22.69 0.03 -3.11
C ALA A 61 -24.21 -0.02 -2.79
N ASP A 62 -24.75 -1.22 -2.64
CA ASP A 62 -26.16 -1.44 -2.28
C ASP A 62 -26.48 -0.98 -0.85
N ARG A 63 -25.50 -1.13 0.05
CA ARG A 63 -25.61 -0.75 1.47
C ARG A 63 -24.29 -0.23 2.00
N ILE A 64 -24.38 0.72 2.95
CA ILE A 64 -23.24 1.15 3.77
C ILE A 64 -23.60 0.88 5.23
N LEU A 65 -22.84 0.01 5.87
CA LEU A 65 -22.97 -0.35 7.27
C LEU A 65 -21.86 0.30 8.08
N ALA A 66 -22.12 0.73 9.29
CA ALA A 66 -21.13 1.33 10.16
C ALA A 66 -21.17 0.80 11.58
N VAL A 67 -20.03 0.63 12.18
CA VAL A 67 -19.83 0.54 13.62
C VAL A 67 -19.00 1.74 14.06
N ALA A 68 -19.66 2.72 14.69
CA ALA A 68 -19.05 4.00 15.04
C ALA A 68 -19.24 4.27 16.54
N ALA A 69 -18.13 4.33 17.27
CA ALA A 69 -18.09 4.76 18.67
C ALA A 69 -16.65 5.00 19.12
N PRO A 70 -16.41 5.78 20.20
CA PRO A 70 -15.06 6.03 20.74
C PRO A 70 -14.25 4.75 21.02
N ASP A 71 -14.90 3.67 21.37
CA ASP A 71 -14.26 2.36 21.60
C ASP A 71 -13.58 1.75 20.37
N PHE A 72 -13.89 2.23 19.17
CA PHE A 72 -13.34 1.75 17.90
C PHE A 72 -12.31 2.72 17.30
N ALA A 73 -11.94 3.79 18.01
CA ALA A 73 -10.96 4.78 17.57
C ALA A 73 -9.58 4.14 17.34
N THR A 74 -9.11 3.34 18.28
CA THR A 74 -7.76 2.76 18.28
C THR A 74 -7.77 1.25 18.09
N ALA A 75 -6.69 0.73 17.49
CA ALA A 75 -6.53 -0.70 17.21
C ALA A 75 -6.49 -1.54 18.49
N ARG A 76 -7.57 -2.24 18.78
CA ARG A 76 -7.70 -3.17 19.91
C ARG A 76 -8.40 -4.45 19.42
N TYR A 77 -7.76 -5.61 19.64
CA TYR A 77 -8.27 -6.88 19.12
C TYR A 77 -9.75 -7.13 19.47
N ALA A 78 -10.11 -6.98 20.73
CA ALA A 78 -11.44 -7.36 21.20
C ALA A 78 -12.56 -6.48 20.62
N SER A 79 -12.39 -5.16 20.60
CA SER A 79 -13.36 -4.23 20.01
C SER A 79 -13.43 -4.39 18.49
N ASP A 80 -12.28 -4.44 17.83
CA ASP A 80 -12.22 -4.59 16.37
C ASP A 80 -12.83 -5.91 15.89
N ALA A 81 -12.59 -7.00 16.63
CA ALA A 81 -13.16 -8.30 16.32
C ALA A 81 -14.69 -8.31 16.49
N ALA A 82 -15.20 -7.66 17.53
CA ALA A 82 -16.66 -7.53 17.75
C ALA A 82 -17.31 -6.70 16.65
N ALA A 83 -16.68 -5.56 16.27
CA ALA A 83 -17.18 -4.70 15.19
C ALA A 83 -17.17 -5.41 13.84
N ALA A 84 -16.05 -6.03 13.48
CA ALA A 84 -15.93 -6.76 12.23
C ALA A 84 -16.89 -7.93 12.13
N GLU A 85 -17.06 -8.71 13.20
CA GLU A 85 -18.02 -9.81 13.26
C GLU A 85 -19.46 -9.31 13.10
N ALA A 86 -19.84 -8.21 13.76
CA ALA A 86 -21.18 -7.63 13.67
C ALA A 86 -21.49 -7.18 12.23
N LEU A 87 -20.55 -6.49 11.57
CA LEU A 87 -20.70 -6.07 10.19
C LEU A 87 -20.80 -7.26 9.23
N CYS A 88 -19.96 -8.28 9.39
CA CYS A 88 -20.03 -9.49 8.58
C CYS A 88 -21.37 -10.21 8.70
N ARG A 89 -21.91 -10.33 9.93
CA ARG A 89 -23.23 -10.92 10.18
C ARG A 89 -24.36 -10.07 9.60
N ALA A 90 -24.32 -8.75 9.75
CA ALA A 90 -25.33 -7.84 9.20
C ALA A 90 -25.32 -7.83 7.66
N ALA A 91 -24.15 -7.90 7.05
CA ALA A 91 -24.01 -7.97 5.60
C ALA A 91 -24.42 -9.33 5.01
N ARG A 92 -24.33 -10.40 5.77
CA ARG A 92 -24.54 -11.79 5.32
C ARG A 92 -23.71 -12.09 4.06
N ALA A 93 -22.49 -11.57 4.01
CA ALA A 93 -21.64 -11.69 2.85
C ALA A 93 -20.95 -13.05 2.77
N GLU A 94 -20.87 -13.58 1.55
CA GLU A 94 -20.14 -14.82 1.27
C GLU A 94 -18.65 -14.56 1.07
N LEU A 95 -18.32 -13.36 0.57
CA LEU A 95 -16.95 -12.90 0.36
C LEU A 95 -16.73 -11.59 1.12
N ILE A 96 -15.69 -11.54 1.93
CA ILE A 96 -15.30 -10.35 2.68
C ILE A 96 -13.92 -9.93 2.23
N LEU A 97 -13.81 -8.73 1.66
CA LEU A 97 -12.55 -8.14 1.22
C LEU A 97 -12.13 -7.05 2.20
N ALA A 98 -10.91 -7.14 2.68
CA ALA A 98 -10.36 -6.17 3.63
C ALA A 98 -8.90 -5.84 3.30
N PRO A 99 -8.42 -4.64 3.62
CA PRO A 99 -7.02 -4.27 3.47
C PRO A 99 -6.14 -5.04 4.45
N ALA A 100 -4.97 -5.50 3.99
CA ALA A 100 -3.97 -6.18 4.81
C ALA A 100 -3.25 -5.19 5.75
N THR A 101 -4.01 -4.38 6.50
CA THR A 101 -3.45 -3.54 7.55
C THR A 101 -3.06 -4.37 8.78
N SER A 102 -2.09 -3.90 9.55
CA SER A 102 -1.68 -4.57 10.81
C SER A 102 -2.87 -4.75 11.78
N ARG A 103 -3.85 -3.85 11.73
CA ARG A 103 -5.10 -3.92 12.50
C ARG A 103 -5.94 -5.13 12.08
N PHE A 104 -6.25 -5.26 10.79
CA PHE A 104 -7.09 -6.36 10.29
C PHE A 104 -6.36 -7.70 10.19
N MET A 105 -5.08 -7.71 9.87
CA MET A 105 -4.26 -8.93 9.89
C MET A 105 -4.29 -9.64 11.25
N ARG A 106 -4.36 -8.87 12.33
CA ARG A 106 -4.44 -9.39 13.69
C ARG A 106 -5.83 -9.91 14.05
N VAL A 107 -6.88 -9.33 13.48
CA VAL A 107 -8.27 -9.49 13.93
C VAL A 107 -9.05 -10.48 13.08
N LEU A 108 -8.99 -10.35 11.76
CA LEU A 108 -9.89 -11.07 10.87
C LEU A 108 -9.72 -12.60 10.85
N PRO A 109 -8.56 -13.19 11.15
CA PRO A 109 -8.47 -14.64 11.34
C PRO A 109 -9.36 -15.16 12.48
N GLY A 110 -9.42 -14.43 13.60
CA GLY A 110 -10.32 -14.77 14.70
C GLY A 110 -11.81 -14.56 14.35
N VAL A 111 -12.12 -13.56 13.55
CA VAL A 111 -13.48 -13.34 13.03
C VAL A 111 -13.90 -14.45 12.08
N ALA A 112 -13.03 -14.86 11.15
CA ALA A 112 -13.30 -15.98 10.26
C ALA A 112 -13.65 -17.26 11.03
N HIS A 113 -12.89 -17.57 12.08
CA HIS A 113 -13.17 -18.70 12.96
C HIS A 113 -14.56 -18.60 13.62
N ARG A 114 -14.93 -17.45 14.15
CA ARG A 114 -16.26 -17.21 14.79
C ARG A 114 -17.43 -17.32 13.82
N LEU A 115 -17.17 -17.06 12.54
CA LEU A 115 -18.15 -17.16 11.47
C LEU A 115 -18.20 -18.55 10.82
N ASN A 116 -17.39 -19.51 11.29
CA ASN A 116 -17.15 -20.81 10.65
C ASN A 116 -16.74 -20.70 9.18
N GLY A 117 -16.03 -19.62 8.85
CA GLY A 117 -15.52 -19.35 7.53
C GLY A 117 -14.02 -19.62 7.39
N CYS A 118 -13.43 -19.12 6.33
CA CYS A 118 -11.99 -19.20 6.09
C CYS A 118 -11.39 -17.82 5.84
N VAL A 119 -10.07 -17.71 5.97
CA VAL A 119 -9.32 -16.48 5.74
C VAL A 119 -8.03 -16.76 5.00
N ASP A 120 -7.73 -15.92 4.01
CA ASP A 120 -6.44 -15.90 3.34
C ASP A 120 -5.85 -14.48 3.44
N THR A 121 -4.61 -14.44 3.90
CA THR A 121 -3.81 -13.22 4.06
C THR A 121 -2.73 -13.16 2.98
N HIS A 122 -2.11 -11.99 2.82
CA HIS A 122 -1.06 -11.79 1.80
C HIS A 122 -1.54 -12.10 0.37
N VAL A 123 -2.79 -11.79 0.08
CA VAL A 123 -3.37 -11.94 -1.25
C VAL A 123 -2.89 -10.81 -2.14
N THR A 124 -2.46 -11.14 -3.34
CA THR A 124 -1.83 -10.21 -4.28
C THR A 124 -2.67 -9.96 -5.53
N SER A 125 -3.61 -10.85 -5.84
CA SER A 125 -4.60 -10.60 -6.88
C SER A 125 -5.88 -11.38 -6.63
N LEU A 126 -6.97 -10.85 -7.19
CA LEU A 126 -8.31 -11.43 -7.13
C LEU A 126 -8.93 -11.41 -8.51
N GLU A 127 -9.37 -12.55 -8.98
CA GLU A 127 -10.01 -12.69 -10.29
C GLU A 127 -11.18 -13.66 -10.26
N ALA A 128 -12.22 -13.35 -11.02
CA ALA A 128 -13.29 -14.30 -11.28
C ALA A 128 -12.98 -15.08 -12.59
N VAL A 129 -12.74 -16.38 -12.45
CA VAL A 129 -12.46 -17.28 -13.57
C VAL A 129 -13.60 -18.27 -13.68
N ASN A 130 -14.31 -18.29 -14.80
CA ASN A 130 -15.48 -19.14 -15.01
C ASN A 130 -16.57 -19.02 -13.93
N GLY A 131 -16.76 -17.80 -13.39
CA GLY A 131 -17.72 -17.53 -12.31
C GLY A 131 -17.26 -17.91 -10.91
N GLU A 132 -16.05 -18.42 -10.74
CA GLU A 132 -15.44 -18.75 -9.45
C GLU A 132 -14.33 -17.79 -9.08
N LEU A 133 -14.26 -17.42 -7.80
CA LEU A 133 -13.19 -16.57 -7.31
C LEU A 133 -11.88 -17.34 -7.15
N CYS A 134 -10.84 -16.80 -7.77
CA CYS A 134 -9.46 -17.22 -7.60
C CYS A 134 -8.66 -16.12 -6.90
N ALA A 135 -7.88 -16.48 -5.91
CA ALA A 135 -6.97 -15.57 -5.23
C ALA A 135 -5.52 -16.05 -5.40
N ALA A 136 -4.64 -15.16 -5.85
CA ALA A 136 -3.21 -15.43 -5.81
C ALA A 136 -2.62 -14.91 -4.49
N ARG A 137 -1.73 -15.66 -3.91
CA ARG A 137 -1.00 -15.23 -2.70
C ARG A 137 0.42 -15.78 -2.70
N TRP A 138 1.29 -15.09 -1.95
CA TRP A 138 2.66 -15.51 -1.79
C TRP A 138 2.84 -16.45 -0.58
N TYR A 139 3.71 -17.45 -0.79
CA TYR A 139 4.19 -18.37 0.23
C TYR A 139 5.71 -18.30 0.35
N TYR A 140 6.24 -18.78 1.47
CA TYR A 140 7.68 -18.94 1.73
C TYR A 140 8.50 -17.67 1.44
N ARG A 141 8.13 -16.57 2.07
CA ARG A 141 8.77 -15.27 1.85
C ARG A 141 8.74 -14.87 0.36
N GLN A 142 7.59 -15.08 -0.28
CA GLN A 142 7.30 -14.67 -1.65
C GLN A 142 8.10 -15.43 -2.73
N ARG A 143 8.59 -16.61 -2.40
CA ARG A 143 9.28 -17.48 -3.38
C ARG A 143 8.32 -18.27 -4.26
N ILE A 144 7.13 -18.54 -3.77
CA ILE A 144 6.11 -19.31 -4.47
C ILE A 144 4.82 -18.50 -4.50
N GLU A 145 4.23 -18.38 -5.65
CA GLU A 145 2.87 -17.89 -5.82
C GLU A 145 1.93 -19.08 -5.91
N GLY A 146 0.93 -19.10 -5.07
CA GLY A 146 -0.14 -20.08 -5.11
C GLY A 146 -1.44 -19.42 -5.54
N VAL A 147 -2.11 -20.00 -6.51
CA VAL A 147 -3.49 -19.64 -6.86
C VAL A 147 -4.42 -20.57 -6.10
N ILE A 148 -5.30 -20.01 -5.31
CA ILE A 148 -6.18 -20.75 -4.40
C ILE A 148 -7.64 -20.45 -4.68
N ARG A 149 -8.48 -21.41 -4.39
CA ARG A 149 -9.95 -21.33 -4.34
C ARG A 149 -10.42 -21.85 -2.99
N ARG A 150 -11.56 -21.37 -2.52
CA ARG A 150 -12.16 -21.82 -1.28
C ARG A 150 -13.65 -22.07 -1.47
N ASP A 151 -14.13 -23.21 -1.01
CA ASP A 151 -15.56 -23.52 -0.98
C ASP A 151 -16.23 -23.04 0.31
N ALA A 152 -15.46 -23.01 1.42
CA ALA A 152 -15.97 -22.53 2.71
C ALA A 152 -16.37 -21.06 2.66
N ARG A 153 -17.51 -20.75 3.27
CA ARG A 153 -18.04 -19.39 3.36
C ARG A 153 -18.38 -19.05 4.83
N PRO A 154 -18.25 -17.78 5.22
CA PRO A 154 -17.69 -16.69 4.44
C PRO A 154 -16.19 -16.87 4.19
N TRP A 155 -15.71 -16.41 3.04
CA TRP A 155 -14.28 -16.33 2.75
C TRP A 155 -13.79 -14.89 2.96
N ILE A 156 -12.90 -14.71 3.92
CA ILE A 156 -12.27 -13.43 4.22
C ILE A 156 -10.93 -13.36 3.49
N VAL A 157 -10.74 -12.30 2.72
CA VAL A 157 -9.52 -12.07 1.93
C VAL A 157 -8.89 -10.75 2.34
N LEU A 158 -7.63 -10.80 2.79
CA LEU A 158 -6.85 -9.61 3.09
C LEU A 158 -5.89 -9.33 1.93
N LEU A 159 -6.20 -8.25 1.19
CA LEU A 159 -5.45 -7.84 0.00
C LEU A 159 -4.28 -6.94 0.39
N GLU A 160 -3.12 -7.23 -0.17
CA GLU A 160 -1.91 -6.45 0.02
C GLU A 160 -1.94 -5.14 -0.78
N SER A 161 -1.21 -4.13 -0.31
CA SER A 161 -1.09 -2.85 -0.98
C SER A 161 -0.31 -2.96 -2.30
N GLY A 162 -0.68 -2.11 -3.27
CA GLY A 162 -0.03 -2.04 -4.58
C GLY A 162 -0.42 -3.18 -5.53
N CYS A 163 -1.48 -3.93 -5.22
CA CYS A 163 -1.90 -5.09 -6.00
C CYS A 163 -3.07 -4.79 -6.95
N GLU A 164 -3.88 -3.80 -6.63
CA GLU A 164 -5.03 -3.39 -7.44
C GLU A 164 -5.07 -1.87 -7.62
N ALA A 165 -5.74 -1.41 -8.66
CA ALA A 165 -5.95 0.02 -8.87
C ALA A 165 -6.84 0.60 -7.76
N ALA A 166 -6.41 1.70 -7.17
CA ALA A 166 -7.21 2.39 -6.17
C ALA A 166 -8.46 2.99 -6.82
N TRP A 167 -9.61 2.76 -6.20
CA TRP A 167 -10.82 3.47 -6.56
C TRP A 167 -10.66 4.98 -6.30
N SER A 168 -11.17 5.79 -7.22
CA SER A 168 -11.30 7.23 -7.05
C SER A 168 -12.57 7.71 -7.75
N GLU A 169 -13.19 8.74 -7.21
CA GLU A 169 -14.40 9.33 -7.79
C GLU A 169 -14.13 9.90 -9.20
N SER A 170 -12.95 10.44 -9.43
CA SER A 170 -12.53 10.97 -10.74
C SER A 170 -12.45 9.89 -11.83
N ALA A 171 -12.18 8.63 -11.48
CA ALA A 171 -12.16 7.53 -12.44
C ALA A 171 -13.55 7.17 -12.97
N LEU A 172 -14.63 7.58 -12.28
CA LEU A 172 -16.01 7.37 -12.74
C LEU A 172 -16.39 8.30 -13.88
N THR A 173 -15.79 9.50 -13.98
CA THR A 173 -16.12 10.50 -15.02
C THR A 173 -15.61 10.10 -16.39
N ASP A 174 -14.56 9.31 -16.50
CA ASP A 174 -14.01 8.83 -17.78
C ASP A 174 -14.74 7.61 -18.34
N THR A 175 -15.36 6.78 -17.48
CA THR A 175 -16.06 5.55 -17.90
C THR A 175 -17.58 5.74 -18.02
N ALA A 176 -18.16 6.75 -17.39
CA ALA A 176 -19.62 6.97 -17.30
C ALA A 176 -20.21 7.83 -18.43
N ARG A 177 -19.49 8.04 -19.53
CA ARG A 177 -20.04 8.70 -20.73
C ARG A 177 -20.91 7.79 -21.60
N SER A 178 -21.16 6.55 -21.22
CA SER A 178 -22.14 5.68 -21.89
C SER A 178 -23.17 5.15 -20.89
N ASP A 179 -24.38 5.65 -21.01
CA ASP A 179 -25.68 5.02 -20.83
C ASP A 179 -26.30 4.76 -19.44
N THR A 180 -25.81 5.27 -18.32
CA THR A 180 -26.58 5.16 -17.05
C THR A 180 -26.53 6.39 -16.12
N ALA A 181 -26.39 7.58 -16.68
CA ALA A 181 -26.35 8.84 -15.90
C ALA A 181 -27.70 9.28 -15.30
N SER A 182 -28.76 8.50 -15.46
CA SER A 182 -30.14 8.96 -15.16
C SER A 182 -30.70 8.56 -13.80
N ALA A 183 -29.98 7.86 -12.91
CA ALA A 183 -30.58 7.36 -11.68
C ALA A 183 -29.75 7.59 -10.39
N ARG A 184 -28.74 8.45 -10.43
CA ARG A 184 -27.99 8.78 -9.18
C ARG A 184 -28.34 10.17 -8.71
N ALA A 185 -29.52 10.27 -8.08
CA ALA A 185 -29.93 11.43 -7.31
C ALA A 185 -28.94 11.65 -6.14
N SER A 186 -28.57 12.91 -5.94
CA SER A 186 -27.82 13.44 -4.81
C SER A 186 -28.57 13.25 -3.48
N GLY A 187 -28.59 12.02 -2.95
CA GLY A 187 -29.02 11.75 -1.59
C GLY A 187 -27.79 11.31 -0.80
N ALA A 188 -27.55 11.93 0.36
CA ALA A 188 -26.55 11.48 1.30
C ALA A 188 -26.69 9.95 1.48
N ALA A 189 -25.59 9.20 1.29
CA ALA A 189 -25.64 7.75 1.39
C ALA A 189 -26.18 7.37 2.78
N LYS A 190 -27.29 6.65 2.81
CA LYS A 190 -27.90 6.22 4.07
C LYS A 190 -26.99 5.19 4.72
N VAL A 191 -26.26 5.63 5.74
CA VAL A 191 -25.44 4.75 6.57
C VAL A 191 -26.35 4.05 7.58
N GLU A 192 -26.27 2.72 7.62
CA GLU A 192 -26.96 1.89 8.59
C GLU A 192 -26.01 1.60 9.75
N GLU A 193 -26.30 2.13 10.92
CA GLU A 193 -25.52 1.85 12.13
C GLU A 193 -25.81 0.46 12.67
N ILE A 194 -24.75 -0.30 12.92
CA ILE A 194 -24.80 -1.63 13.53
C ILE A 194 -24.37 -1.52 14.99
N PRO A 195 -25.29 -1.71 15.94
CA PRO A 195 -24.95 -1.59 17.35
C PRO A 195 -24.04 -2.74 17.80
N VAL A 196 -22.98 -2.40 18.52
CA VAL A 196 -22.06 -3.36 19.13
C VAL A 196 -21.91 -3.08 20.59
N THR A 197 -22.33 -4.01 21.43
CA THR A 197 -22.11 -3.94 22.87
C THR A 197 -20.84 -4.69 23.23
N LEU A 198 -19.86 -3.98 23.81
CA LEU A 198 -18.60 -4.57 24.24
C LEU A 198 -18.74 -5.10 25.68
N PRO A 199 -18.41 -6.36 25.95
CA PRO A 199 -18.34 -6.86 27.31
C PRO A 199 -17.15 -6.19 28.03
N GLN A 200 -17.25 -6.04 29.37
CA GLN A 200 -16.19 -5.43 30.16
C GLN A 200 -14.78 -6.04 29.91
N ALA A 201 -14.72 -7.34 29.63
CA ALA A 201 -13.47 -8.01 29.30
C ALA A 201 -12.83 -7.47 28.00
N ALA A 202 -13.59 -6.92 27.06
CA ALA A 202 -13.09 -6.37 25.81
C ALA A 202 -12.33 -5.04 26.00
N THR A 203 -12.53 -4.35 27.12
CA THR A 203 -11.91 -3.04 27.42
C THR A 203 -10.72 -3.14 28.36
N ARG A 204 -10.29 -4.36 28.77
CA ARG A 204 -9.14 -4.56 29.67
C ARG A 204 -7.81 -4.12 29.06
N THR A 205 -7.68 -4.13 27.74
CA THR A 205 -6.49 -3.65 27.06
C THR A 205 -6.69 -2.20 26.67
N VAL A 206 -5.77 -1.34 27.11
CA VAL A 206 -5.76 0.08 26.78
C VAL A 206 -4.59 0.38 25.86
N VAL A 207 -4.83 1.08 24.76
CA VAL A 207 -3.79 1.63 23.91
C VAL A 207 -3.31 2.93 24.54
N SER A 208 -2.11 2.93 25.11
CA SER A 208 -1.54 4.10 25.77
C SER A 208 -0.90 5.10 24.81
N GLY A 209 -0.65 4.70 23.56
CA GLY A 209 -0.09 5.56 22.54
C GLY A 209 0.48 4.78 21.36
N ILE A 210 0.77 5.49 20.30
CA ILE A 210 1.42 4.99 19.08
C ILE A 210 2.80 5.62 19.01
N ARG A 211 3.84 4.81 18.89
CA ARG A 211 5.18 5.28 18.57
C ARG A 211 5.37 5.22 17.07
N ALA A 212 5.13 6.32 16.38
CA ALA A 212 5.53 6.48 15.01
C ALA A 212 7.05 6.73 14.92
N PRO A 213 7.73 6.31 13.85
CA PRO A 213 9.06 6.81 13.52
C PRO A 213 9.01 8.34 13.50
N LYS A 214 10.12 8.99 13.90
CA LYS A 214 10.21 10.45 13.77
C LYS A 214 10.00 10.80 12.30
N SER A 215 9.32 11.90 12.01
CA SER A 215 8.98 12.32 10.65
C SER A 215 10.20 12.58 9.74
N ASP A 216 11.36 12.81 10.36
CA ASP A 216 12.66 12.95 9.71
C ASP A 216 13.36 11.60 9.47
N ALA A 217 12.90 10.52 10.10
CA ALA A 217 13.39 9.18 9.82
C ALA A 217 12.91 8.77 8.42
N GLN A 218 13.79 8.85 7.44
CA GLN A 218 13.52 8.44 6.07
C GLN A 218 13.43 6.92 6.00
N THR A 219 12.24 6.41 6.22
CA THR A 219 11.93 4.98 6.12
C THR A 219 11.24 4.67 4.81
N ILE A 220 11.11 3.39 4.47
CA ILE A 220 10.32 2.96 3.32
C ILE A 220 8.86 3.25 3.60
N ARG A 221 8.29 4.22 2.87
CA ARG A 221 6.89 4.66 3.03
C ARG A 221 6.00 3.95 2.02
N PRO A 222 4.98 3.21 2.48
CA PRO A 222 4.09 2.45 1.59
C PRO A 222 3.17 3.35 0.74
N ASP A 223 2.96 4.60 1.15
CA ASP A 223 2.11 5.58 0.47
C ASP A 223 2.78 6.31 -0.70
N ALA A 224 4.11 6.21 -0.84
CA ALA A 224 4.84 6.84 -1.92
C ALA A 224 4.58 6.16 -3.27
N ASN A 225 4.51 6.94 -4.35
CA ASN A 225 4.34 6.40 -5.70
C ASN A 225 5.64 5.84 -6.30
N LEU A 226 6.80 6.27 -5.77
CA LEU A 226 8.12 5.91 -6.25
C LEU A 226 8.99 5.42 -5.09
N LEU A 227 9.64 4.28 -5.27
CA LEU A 227 10.71 3.80 -4.42
C LEU A 227 12.05 4.13 -5.09
N PHE A 228 12.88 4.93 -4.43
CA PHE A 228 14.29 5.11 -4.79
C PHE A 228 15.13 4.11 -4.01
N VAL A 229 15.99 3.34 -4.69
CA VAL A 229 16.87 2.36 -4.06
C VAL A 229 18.32 2.73 -4.33
N ALA A 230 19.03 3.10 -3.27
CA ALA A 230 20.47 3.36 -3.34
C ALA A 230 21.26 2.05 -3.24
N GLY A 231 22.19 1.84 -4.15
CA GLY A 231 23.16 0.75 -4.12
C GLY A 231 24.49 1.17 -3.48
N ALA A 232 25.34 0.21 -3.13
CA ALA A 232 26.63 0.47 -2.48
C ALA A 232 27.62 1.32 -3.33
N GLY A 233 27.35 1.47 -4.63
CA GLY A 233 28.16 2.31 -5.51
C GLY A 233 28.23 3.79 -5.10
N TRP A 234 27.22 4.30 -4.39
CA TRP A 234 27.21 5.68 -3.90
C TRP A 234 28.31 6.00 -2.90
N THR A 235 28.83 5.00 -2.21
CA THR A 235 29.90 5.13 -1.20
C THR A 235 31.25 4.59 -1.67
N LYS A 236 31.31 4.03 -2.90
CA LYS A 236 32.54 3.51 -3.49
C LYS A 236 33.34 4.60 -4.17
N LYS A 237 34.61 4.30 -4.43
CA LYS A 237 35.51 5.18 -5.22
C LYS A 237 34.93 5.36 -6.63
N GLN A 238 34.85 6.60 -7.06
CA GLN A 238 34.43 6.98 -8.40
C GLN A 238 35.64 6.98 -9.38
N ALA A 239 35.44 7.47 -10.59
CA ALA A 239 36.49 7.49 -11.64
C ALA A 239 37.79 8.23 -11.24
N ASP A 240 37.68 9.21 -10.36
CA ASP A 240 38.83 9.95 -9.80
C ASP A 240 39.53 9.24 -8.62
N GLY A 241 39.07 8.02 -8.27
CA GLY A 241 39.63 7.21 -7.19
C GLY A 241 39.18 7.59 -5.78
N LYS A 242 38.23 8.54 -5.64
CA LYS A 242 37.74 9.03 -4.34
C LYS A 242 36.25 8.73 -4.17
N PRO A 243 35.76 8.46 -2.93
CA PRO A 243 34.34 8.43 -2.64
C PRO A 243 33.80 9.88 -2.53
N HIS A 244 32.62 10.13 -3.06
CA HIS A 244 31.95 11.43 -3.03
C HIS A 244 30.67 11.39 -2.16
N VAL A 245 30.83 11.07 -0.87
CA VAL A 245 29.71 10.81 0.04
C VAL A 245 28.84 12.04 0.23
N ASP A 246 29.42 13.21 0.48
CA ASP A 246 28.68 14.46 0.69
C ASP A 246 27.84 14.84 -0.54
N GLN A 247 28.41 14.63 -1.74
CA GLN A 247 27.70 14.85 -2.99
C GLN A 247 26.56 13.83 -3.16
N ALA A 248 26.80 12.55 -2.83
CA ALA A 248 25.79 11.51 -2.88
C ALA A 248 24.62 11.82 -1.93
N GLU A 249 24.91 12.23 -0.70
CA GLU A 249 23.90 12.64 0.28
C GLU A 249 23.04 13.80 -0.27
N THR A 250 23.69 14.85 -0.74
CA THR A 250 22.99 16.01 -1.32
C THR A 250 22.08 15.59 -2.47
N LEU A 251 22.59 14.84 -3.44
CA LEU A 251 21.83 14.42 -4.62
C LEU A 251 20.62 13.55 -4.27
N ILE A 252 20.81 12.59 -3.35
CA ILE A 252 19.75 11.69 -2.93
C ILE A 252 18.67 12.45 -2.14
N LEU A 253 19.07 13.26 -1.17
CA LEU A 253 18.13 14.00 -0.34
C LEU A 253 17.34 15.05 -1.14
N ASP A 254 17.97 15.73 -2.08
CA ASP A 254 17.30 16.67 -3.00
C ASP A 254 16.27 15.95 -3.88
N PHE A 255 16.65 14.78 -4.40
CA PHE A 255 15.74 13.96 -5.19
C PHE A 255 14.52 13.52 -4.38
N LEU A 256 14.71 13.04 -3.16
CA LEU A 256 13.62 12.59 -2.29
C LEU A 256 12.67 13.75 -1.96
N ARG A 257 13.21 14.94 -1.68
CA ARG A 257 12.40 16.16 -1.44
C ARG A 257 11.59 16.56 -2.66
N ALA A 258 12.21 16.59 -3.82
CA ALA A 258 11.57 17.05 -5.05
C ALA A 258 10.55 16.05 -5.62
N SER A 259 10.79 14.74 -5.46
CA SER A 259 9.95 13.68 -6.03
C SER A 259 8.91 13.11 -5.07
N GLY A 260 9.05 13.34 -3.76
CA GLY A 260 8.28 12.65 -2.74
C GLY A 260 8.53 11.13 -2.68
N ALA A 261 9.63 10.65 -3.26
CA ALA A 261 9.97 9.23 -3.28
C ALA A 261 10.25 8.67 -1.89
N SER A 262 10.00 7.38 -1.73
CA SER A 262 10.41 6.60 -0.56
C SER A 262 11.87 6.19 -0.72
N LEU A 263 12.64 6.16 0.37
CA LEU A 263 14.04 5.77 0.38
C LEU A 263 14.19 4.29 0.73
N GLY A 264 14.84 3.55 -0.15
CA GLY A 264 15.32 2.20 0.07
C GLY A 264 16.82 2.09 -0.20
N GLY A 265 17.43 1.03 0.26
CA GLY A 265 18.84 0.74 0.02
C GLY A 265 19.15 -0.73 -0.11
N SER A 266 20.25 -1.05 -0.76
CA SER A 266 20.78 -2.41 -0.78
C SER A 266 21.30 -2.82 0.61
N LYS A 267 21.32 -4.13 0.87
CA LYS A 267 21.91 -4.65 2.12
C LYS A 267 23.35 -4.19 2.29
N SER A 268 24.16 -4.29 1.24
CA SER A 268 25.57 -3.91 1.26
C SER A 268 25.81 -2.42 1.55
N LEU A 269 24.84 -1.56 1.24
CA LEU A 269 24.92 -0.15 1.60
C LEU A 269 24.60 0.07 3.08
N VAL A 270 23.55 -0.57 3.57
CA VAL A 270 23.11 -0.37 4.97
C VAL A 270 23.95 -1.13 6.00
N ASP A 271 24.68 -2.17 5.57
CA ASP A 271 25.60 -2.91 6.42
C ASP A 271 26.98 -2.19 6.60
N GLN A 272 27.22 -1.09 5.90
CA GLN A 272 28.45 -0.32 6.03
C GLN A 272 28.42 0.46 7.34
N THR A 273 28.99 -0.11 8.39
CA THR A 273 29.00 0.49 9.75
C THR A 273 30.42 0.64 10.32
N GLY A 274 31.47 0.33 9.53
CA GLY A 274 32.85 0.28 10.03
C GLY A 274 33.53 1.64 10.14
N GLU A 275 34.37 1.82 11.13
CA GLU A 275 35.37 2.88 11.19
C GLU A 275 36.20 2.83 9.89
N SER A 276 36.33 3.90 9.16
CA SER A 276 37.01 4.04 7.88
C SER A 276 36.22 3.68 6.60
N GLN A 277 34.94 3.36 6.70
CA GLN A 277 34.09 3.20 5.52
C GLN A 277 33.30 4.48 5.23
N ALA A 278 33.19 4.80 3.94
CA ALA A 278 32.29 5.86 3.48
C ALA A 278 30.84 5.41 3.72
N VAL A 279 30.08 6.15 4.50
CA VAL A 279 28.70 5.82 4.91
C VAL A 279 27.76 6.97 4.59
N LEU A 280 26.57 6.68 4.08
CA LEU A 280 25.47 7.65 4.00
C LEU A 280 24.80 7.74 5.37
N GLY A 281 24.95 8.84 6.09
CA GLY A 281 24.56 8.98 7.48
C GLY A 281 23.05 8.84 7.76
N PHE A 282 22.21 9.05 6.73
CA PHE A 282 20.76 8.91 6.83
C PHE A 282 20.26 7.48 6.50
N MET A 283 21.12 6.56 6.11
CA MET A 283 20.75 5.18 5.77
C MET A 283 20.86 4.27 6.98
N THR A 284 19.87 3.44 7.19
CA THR A 284 19.82 2.44 8.25
C THR A 284 19.25 1.11 7.74
N HIS A 285 19.31 0.06 8.54
CA HIS A 285 18.65 -1.22 8.21
C HIS A 285 17.13 -1.10 7.99
N LEU A 286 16.48 -0.05 8.47
CA LEU A 286 15.08 0.23 8.21
C LEU A 286 14.81 0.57 6.74
N ASN A 287 15.83 1.02 6.01
CA ASN A 287 15.77 1.30 4.58
C ASN A 287 16.11 0.08 3.72
N GLN A 288 16.52 -1.04 4.31
CA GLN A 288 16.92 -2.22 3.56
C GLN A 288 15.75 -2.81 2.75
N VAL A 289 15.97 -2.95 1.45
CA VAL A 289 15.05 -3.60 0.51
C VAL A 289 15.49 -5.05 0.29
N GLY A 290 14.58 -5.98 0.54
CA GLY A 290 14.83 -7.40 0.32
C GLY A 290 15.56 -8.11 1.45
N GLN A 291 15.93 -9.38 1.24
CA GLN A 291 16.49 -10.30 2.24
C GLN A 291 15.68 -10.36 3.54
N THR A 292 16.25 -9.83 4.62
CA THR A 292 15.61 -9.68 5.93
C THR A 292 14.98 -8.30 6.13
N GLY A 293 15.13 -7.41 5.16
CA GLY A 293 14.54 -6.08 5.14
C GLY A 293 13.11 -6.07 4.61
N SER A 294 12.65 -4.89 4.27
CA SER A 294 11.30 -4.68 3.73
C SER A 294 11.13 -5.22 2.32
N THR A 295 9.90 -5.59 1.98
CA THR A 295 9.44 -5.95 0.64
C THR A 295 8.43 -4.90 0.17
N PRO A 296 8.89 -3.70 -0.21
CA PRO A 296 7.99 -2.60 -0.52
C PRO A 296 7.23 -2.85 -1.82
N ARG A 297 6.00 -2.35 -1.86
CA ARG A 297 5.11 -2.40 -3.02
C ARG A 297 4.86 -0.99 -3.48
N HIS A 298 5.45 -0.61 -4.61
CA HIS A 298 5.32 0.72 -5.18
C HIS A 298 4.98 0.62 -6.67
N PRO A 299 4.20 1.55 -7.22
CA PRO A 299 3.95 1.59 -8.66
C PRO A 299 5.23 1.71 -9.46
N LYS A 300 6.21 2.47 -8.96
CA LYS A 300 7.48 2.77 -9.65
C LYS A 300 8.67 2.56 -8.75
N GLY A 301 9.78 2.16 -9.34
CA GLY A 301 11.06 2.05 -8.66
C GLY A 301 12.22 2.53 -9.51
N LEU A 302 13.16 3.22 -8.87
CA LEU A 302 14.42 3.65 -9.45
C LEU A 302 15.57 3.14 -8.60
N SER A 303 16.37 2.23 -9.14
CA SER A 303 17.61 1.74 -8.52
C SER A 303 18.82 2.41 -9.14
N THR A 304 19.78 2.79 -8.33
CA THR A 304 20.97 3.54 -8.77
C THR A 304 22.24 2.99 -8.14
N CYS A 305 23.32 3.05 -8.88
CA CYS A 305 24.66 2.63 -8.43
C CYS A 305 24.73 1.20 -7.88
N CYS A 306 24.03 0.27 -8.48
CA CYS A 306 24.19 -1.15 -8.17
C CYS A 306 25.46 -1.70 -8.85
N HIS A 307 26.52 -1.94 -8.09
CA HIS A 307 27.72 -2.62 -8.55
C HIS A 307 27.55 -4.15 -8.37
N GLY A 308 26.74 -4.79 -9.23
CA GLY A 308 26.58 -6.24 -9.22
C GLY A 308 25.96 -6.85 -7.98
N GLU A 309 25.64 -6.03 -6.98
CA GLU A 309 24.92 -6.47 -5.80
C GLU A 309 23.45 -6.55 -6.09
N GLU A 310 22.93 -7.73 -5.95
CA GLU A 310 21.52 -7.98 -6.07
C GLU A 310 20.77 -7.32 -4.89
N PRO A 311 20.05 -6.21 -5.07
CA PRO A 311 18.97 -5.91 -4.13
C PRO A 311 18.07 -7.10 -4.22
N HIS A 312 17.95 -7.85 -3.13
CA HIS A 312 17.38 -9.17 -3.21
C HIS A 312 16.09 -9.17 -3.99
N VAL A 313 16.01 -10.07 -4.94
CA VAL A 313 14.92 -10.36 -5.89
C VAL A 313 13.54 -10.17 -5.28
N VAL A 314 13.43 -10.48 -4.01
CA VAL A 314 12.20 -10.42 -3.23
C VAL A 314 11.70 -9.00 -3.05
N GLY A 315 12.56 -8.04 -2.72
CA GLY A 315 12.12 -6.66 -2.45
C GLY A 315 11.77 -5.87 -3.71
N TRP A 316 12.42 -6.15 -4.82
CA TRP A 316 12.20 -5.46 -6.10
C TRP A 316 11.03 -6.02 -6.90
N ARG A 317 10.61 -7.24 -6.60
CA ARG A 317 9.60 -8.00 -7.34
C ARG A 317 8.22 -7.34 -7.38
N PHE A 318 7.88 -6.57 -6.34
CA PHE A 318 6.58 -5.92 -6.20
C PHE A 318 6.56 -4.47 -6.69
N ILE A 319 7.58 -4.08 -7.44
CA ILE A 319 7.63 -2.80 -8.12
C ILE A 319 7.14 -3.03 -9.55
N ASN A 320 6.10 -2.30 -9.98
CA ASN A 320 5.49 -2.52 -11.28
C ASN A 320 6.35 -2.00 -12.43
N GLU A 321 6.80 -0.75 -12.36
CA GLU A 321 7.72 -0.15 -13.32
C GLU A 321 9.11 -0.02 -12.70
N ARG A 322 10.07 -0.81 -13.16
CA ARG A 322 11.43 -0.87 -12.60
C ARG A 322 12.44 -0.26 -13.53
N ARG A 323 13.10 0.77 -13.07
CA ARG A 323 14.18 1.44 -13.80
C ARG A 323 15.46 1.37 -13.00
N ALA A 324 16.57 1.14 -13.69
CA ALA A 324 17.90 1.08 -13.09
C ALA A 324 18.86 2.03 -13.81
N VAL A 325 19.74 2.66 -13.04
CA VAL A 325 20.90 3.41 -13.55
C VAL A 325 22.15 2.72 -13.04
N ASN A 326 23.01 2.27 -13.94
CA ASN A 326 24.24 1.58 -13.61
C ASN A 326 25.30 1.82 -14.70
N LEU A 327 26.55 2.02 -14.30
CA LEU A 327 27.66 2.14 -15.24
C LEU A 327 28.00 0.83 -15.94
N ASP A 328 27.76 -0.32 -15.29
CA ASP A 328 28.06 -1.62 -15.87
C ASP A 328 26.85 -2.12 -16.71
N PRO A 329 27.01 -2.18 -18.05
CA PRO A 329 25.95 -2.71 -18.92
C PRO A 329 25.70 -4.21 -18.71
N ASN A 330 26.60 -4.91 -18.05
CA ASN A 330 26.52 -6.34 -17.78
C ASN A 330 26.06 -6.64 -16.35
N CYS A 331 25.68 -5.64 -15.58
CA CYS A 331 25.10 -5.86 -14.25
C CYS A 331 23.92 -6.84 -14.35
N GLY A 332 24.13 -8.08 -13.92
CA GLY A 332 23.17 -9.17 -14.06
C GLY A 332 21.86 -8.88 -13.34
N TRP A 333 21.94 -8.12 -12.25
CA TRP A 333 20.75 -7.67 -11.54
C TRP A 333 19.91 -6.71 -12.39
N ALA A 334 20.51 -5.67 -12.96
CA ALA A 334 19.76 -4.69 -13.73
C ALA A 334 19.20 -5.29 -15.03
N ARG A 335 19.99 -6.10 -15.73
CA ARG A 335 19.56 -6.76 -16.98
C ARG A 335 18.43 -7.76 -16.78
N GLY A 336 18.41 -8.47 -15.66
CA GLY A 336 17.41 -9.51 -15.42
C GLY A 336 16.14 -9.03 -14.71
N LYS A 337 16.16 -7.82 -14.15
CA LYS A 337 15.11 -7.41 -13.19
C LYS A 337 14.60 -5.99 -13.32
N ALA A 338 15.30 -5.12 -14.01
CA ALA A 338 14.78 -3.82 -14.40
C ALA A 338 14.09 -3.92 -15.77
N ASP A 339 13.00 -3.19 -15.93
CA ASP A 339 12.31 -3.09 -17.21
C ASP A 339 13.12 -2.21 -18.18
N VAL A 340 13.83 -1.22 -17.62
CA VAL A 340 14.75 -0.33 -18.36
C VAL A 340 16.04 -0.16 -17.58
N LEU A 341 17.18 -0.41 -18.25
CA LEU A 341 18.50 -0.11 -17.75
C LEU A 341 19.09 1.09 -18.51
N TYR A 342 19.40 2.15 -17.77
CA TYR A 342 20.19 3.28 -18.25
C TYR A 342 21.67 3.04 -17.90
N VAL A 343 22.50 2.86 -18.93
CA VAL A 343 23.94 2.72 -18.74
C VAL A 343 24.54 4.12 -18.66
N ALA A 344 24.70 4.60 -17.45
CA ALA A 344 25.17 5.96 -17.17
C ALA A 344 25.67 6.09 -15.73
N ASP A 345 26.42 7.18 -15.47
CA ASP A 345 26.82 7.55 -14.12
C ASP A 345 25.63 8.05 -13.30
N ALA A 346 25.42 7.49 -12.11
CA ALA A 346 24.28 7.84 -11.29
C ALA A 346 24.39 9.26 -10.69
N PHE A 347 25.58 9.77 -10.43
CA PHE A 347 25.77 11.14 -9.96
C PHE A 347 25.33 12.14 -11.03
N GLU A 348 25.74 11.91 -12.30
CA GLU A 348 25.33 12.77 -13.41
C GLU A 348 23.83 12.69 -13.69
N VAL A 349 23.27 11.48 -13.70
CA VAL A 349 21.84 11.27 -13.93
C VAL A 349 21.02 11.94 -12.84
N MET A 350 21.38 11.77 -11.57
CA MET A 350 20.63 12.34 -10.45
C MET A 350 20.73 13.87 -10.40
N ALA A 351 21.89 14.44 -10.75
CA ALA A 351 22.04 15.89 -10.86
C ALA A 351 21.10 16.47 -11.93
N LYS A 352 21.02 15.83 -13.10
CA LYS A 352 20.09 16.23 -14.18
C LYS A 352 18.63 16.05 -13.79
N LEU A 353 18.28 14.93 -13.13
CA LEU A 353 16.91 14.68 -12.65
C LEU A 353 16.47 15.73 -11.63
N ASN A 354 17.33 16.06 -10.67
CA ASN A 354 17.02 17.10 -9.67
C ASN A 354 16.79 18.46 -10.33
N ALA A 355 17.62 18.83 -11.30
CA ALA A 355 17.42 20.08 -12.06
C ALA A 355 16.07 20.11 -12.81
N LEU A 356 15.70 18.99 -13.46
CA LEU A 356 14.42 18.87 -14.18
C LEU A 356 13.21 18.91 -13.23
N LEU A 357 13.31 18.26 -12.07
CA LEU A 357 12.23 18.26 -11.07
C LEU A 357 12.00 19.67 -10.50
N VAL A 358 13.08 20.41 -10.23
CA VAL A 358 13.00 21.82 -9.78
C VAL A 358 12.34 22.70 -10.86
N GLN A 359 12.71 22.52 -12.13
CA GLN A 359 12.07 23.24 -13.23
C GLN A 359 10.57 22.93 -13.32
N ARG A 360 10.20 21.65 -13.24
CA ARG A 360 8.81 21.21 -13.30
C ARG A 360 7.98 21.74 -12.12
N GLY A 361 8.54 21.77 -10.91
CA GLY A 361 7.89 22.33 -9.72
C GLY A 361 7.62 23.83 -9.85
N ARG A 362 8.51 24.56 -10.52
CA ARG A 362 8.33 26.01 -10.79
C ARG A 362 7.28 26.30 -11.87
N THR A 363 7.00 25.36 -12.75
CA THR A 363 6.01 25.49 -13.83
C THR A 363 4.64 24.93 -13.47
N SER A 364 4.49 24.32 -12.29
CA SER A 364 3.20 23.81 -11.81
C SER A 364 2.25 24.94 -11.43
N PRO A 365 0.95 24.90 -11.81
CA PRO A 365 -0.02 25.94 -11.48
C PRO A 365 -0.17 26.21 -9.98
N GLU A 366 0.11 25.22 -9.12
CA GLU A 366 0.07 25.39 -7.66
C GLU A 366 1.19 26.29 -7.09
N ALA A 367 2.35 26.36 -7.76
CA ALA A 367 3.43 27.24 -7.33
C ALA A 367 3.15 28.73 -7.66
N ALA A 368 2.27 29.02 -8.61
CA ALA A 368 1.88 30.37 -8.98
C ALA A 368 0.92 31.01 -7.95
N LEU A 369 0.29 30.24 -7.08
CA LEU A 369 -0.66 30.71 -6.06
C LEU A 369 -0.01 30.99 -4.69
N GLN A 370 1.25 30.62 -4.47
CA GLN A 370 1.97 30.85 -3.21
C GLN A 370 2.94 32.06 -3.26
N GLY A 371 2.96 32.81 -4.34
CA GLY A 371 3.88 33.92 -4.60
C GLY A 371 3.23 35.33 -4.70
N THR A 372 2.02 35.52 -4.12
CA THR A 372 1.38 36.85 -4.01
C THR A 372 0.99 37.15 -2.58
#